data_96b4628ea7ac2c91f9819441b9482420
#
_entry.id   96b4628ea7ac2c91f9819441b9482420
#
_cell.length_a   1.000
_cell.length_b   1.000
_cell.length_c   1.000
_cell.angle_alpha   90.00
_cell.angle_beta   90.00
_cell.angle_gamma   90.00
#
_symmetry.space_group_name_H-M   'P 1'
#
loop_
_entity.id
_entity.type
_entity.pdbx_description
1 polymer ?
#
loop_
_entity_poly.entity_id
_entity_poly.type
_entity_poly.pdbx_seq_one_letter_code
_entity_poly.pdbx_strand_id
1 'polypeptide(L)'
;MVNENKKRVAKNTMMLYLRMLFYMAVSLYTSRVVLQTLGIEDFGIFNVVGGVLSMLGFLNASLTGSTSRFITFALGKNDYSLLRKTFAGTSNLHFGLAIFIVVIAETIGLWFLNTQLIIPENRIVAANWIYQASIISAFIGIAQMPYSSIIVAHEKMNIYAYMGILEVSLKLLIVYLLIISPFDKLISYSFLYASVSVLINFMYAFYCHKNFSECRHKLFWDREFYKELLTFSGWTLYSTLSWMFKGQGVNMLLNIFFGPVVNAARSIAFQVNSAVKSFISNFSTAFNPQITKLYAAGEYTELYQSIIQYSKISFLLLFFLTLPIFCLLYTSDA
;
A
#
# COMPACT_ATOMS: atom_id res chain seq x y z
N MET A 1 -19.68 -1.43 -26.06
CA MET A 1 -19.27 -1.75 -24.68
C MET A 1 -17.85 -2.36 -24.61
N VAL A 2 -17.53 -3.49 -25.24
CA VAL A 2 -16.22 -4.13 -25.15
C VAL A 2 -15.03 -3.19 -25.51
N ASN A 3 -15.17 -2.38 -26.54
CA ASN A 3 -14.09 -1.48 -27.01
C ASN A 3 -13.88 -0.27 -26.06
N GLU A 4 -14.94 0.23 -25.42
CA GLU A 4 -14.84 1.32 -24.42
C GLU A 4 -14.23 0.82 -23.10
N ASN A 5 -14.55 -0.39 -22.66
CA ASN A 5 -13.95 -1.01 -21.51
C ASN A 5 -12.45 -1.21 -21.68
N LYS A 6 -12.00 -1.68 -22.86
CA LYS A 6 -10.59 -1.83 -23.18
C LYS A 6 -9.84 -0.50 -23.16
N LYS A 7 -10.42 0.55 -23.76
CA LYS A 7 -9.85 1.90 -23.78
C LYS A 7 -9.74 2.48 -22.38
N ARG A 8 -10.75 2.24 -21.52
CA ARG A 8 -10.74 2.66 -20.12
C ARG A 8 -9.65 1.94 -19.31
N VAL A 9 -9.51 0.63 -19.45
CA VAL A 9 -8.45 -0.13 -18.77
C VAL A 9 -7.08 0.35 -19.23
N ALA A 10 -6.86 0.54 -20.53
CA ALA A 10 -5.59 1.06 -21.04
C ALA A 10 -5.23 2.44 -20.46
N LYS A 11 -6.21 3.37 -20.43
CA LYS A 11 -6.04 4.69 -19.81
C LYS A 11 -5.73 4.58 -18.32
N ASN A 12 -6.45 3.74 -17.60
CA ASN A 12 -6.24 3.52 -16.17
C ASN A 12 -4.86 2.92 -15.89
N THR A 13 -4.42 1.94 -16.69
CA THR A 13 -3.07 1.36 -16.59
C THR A 13 -1.99 2.41 -16.81
N MET A 14 -2.15 3.25 -17.84
CA MET A 14 -1.20 4.32 -18.13
C MET A 14 -1.08 5.30 -16.96
N MET A 15 -2.19 5.70 -16.35
CA MET A 15 -2.19 6.58 -15.18
C MET A 15 -1.51 5.95 -13.97
N LEU A 16 -1.71 4.64 -13.73
CA LEU A 16 -1.04 3.93 -12.65
C LEU A 16 0.46 3.77 -12.90
N TYR A 17 0.89 3.55 -14.14
CA TYR A 17 2.31 3.51 -14.51
C TYR A 17 2.99 4.86 -14.34
N LEU A 18 2.37 5.95 -14.81
CA LEU A 18 2.89 7.30 -14.60
C LEU A 18 3.05 7.60 -13.10
N ARG A 19 2.02 7.28 -12.30
CA ARG A 19 2.10 7.40 -10.84
C ARG A 19 3.26 6.59 -10.27
N MET A 20 3.41 5.32 -10.68
CA MET A 20 4.45 4.42 -10.16
C MET A 20 5.84 4.95 -10.47
N LEU A 21 6.11 5.32 -11.73
CA LEU A 21 7.41 5.84 -12.16
C LEU A 21 7.76 7.16 -11.46
N PHE A 22 6.78 8.07 -11.37
CA PHE A 22 6.95 9.33 -10.64
C PHE A 22 7.24 9.09 -9.15
N TYR A 23 6.45 8.21 -8.52
CA TYR A 23 6.64 7.84 -7.12
C TYR A 23 8.04 7.26 -6.87
N MET A 24 8.49 6.34 -7.72
CA MET A 24 9.82 5.74 -7.61
C MET A 24 10.93 6.79 -7.74
N ALA A 25 10.87 7.63 -8.77
CA ALA A 25 11.88 8.66 -9.02
C ALA A 25 11.96 9.67 -7.87
N VAL A 26 10.81 10.21 -7.44
CA VAL A 26 10.76 11.19 -6.35
C VAL A 26 11.13 10.56 -5.01
N SER A 27 10.69 9.32 -4.73
CA SER A 27 11.01 8.62 -3.48
C SER A 27 12.52 8.36 -3.34
N LEU A 28 13.19 7.92 -4.41
CA LEU A 28 14.64 7.72 -4.42
C LEU A 28 15.39 9.03 -4.16
N TYR A 29 14.98 10.10 -4.84
CA TYR A 29 15.55 11.43 -4.65
C TYR A 29 15.31 11.93 -3.22
N THR A 30 14.08 11.83 -2.74
CA THR A 30 13.68 12.23 -1.36
C THR A 30 14.50 11.50 -0.32
N SER A 31 14.69 10.18 -0.45
CA SER A 31 15.49 9.38 0.49
C SER A 31 16.93 9.89 0.59
N ARG A 32 17.55 10.25 -0.54
CA ARG A 32 18.89 10.85 -0.57
C ARG A 32 18.93 12.20 0.17
N VAL A 33 17.96 13.08 -0.11
CA VAL A 33 17.92 14.41 0.50
C VAL A 33 17.63 14.32 2.00
N VAL A 34 16.75 13.42 2.42
CA VAL A 34 16.47 13.15 3.85
C VAL A 34 17.74 12.68 4.57
N LEU A 35 18.48 11.73 3.98
CA LEU A 35 19.73 11.24 4.55
C LEU A 35 20.76 12.36 4.70
N GLN A 36 20.91 13.24 3.70
CA GLN A 36 21.82 14.39 3.75
C GLN A 36 21.39 15.43 4.79
N THR A 37 20.07 15.63 4.99
CA THR A 37 19.52 16.66 5.88
C THR A 37 19.52 16.23 7.34
N LEU A 38 19.12 14.98 7.62
CA LEU A 38 19.06 14.40 8.97
C LEU A 38 20.44 13.88 9.44
N GLY A 39 21.28 13.43 8.52
CA GLY A 39 22.48 12.66 8.83
C GLY A 39 22.18 11.17 9.02
N ILE A 40 23.25 10.37 9.12
CA ILE A 40 23.17 8.90 9.14
C ILE A 40 22.45 8.41 10.40
N GLU A 41 22.75 9.00 11.55
CA GLU A 41 22.19 8.59 12.84
C GLU A 41 20.69 8.81 12.92
N ASP A 42 20.21 10.03 12.68
CA ASP A 42 18.81 10.40 12.74
C ASP A 42 17.99 9.69 11.64
N PHE A 43 18.55 9.52 10.45
CA PHE A 43 17.94 8.73 9.39
C PHE A 43 17.82 7.26 9.77
N GLY A 44 18.82 6.70 10.47
CA GLY A 44 18.77 5.35 11.04
C GLY A 44 17.66 5.21 12.06
N ILE A 45 17.57 6.12 13.03
CA ILE A 45 16.52 6.13 14.06
C ILE A 45 15.13 6.20 13.40
N PHE A 46 14.91 7.11 12.44
CA PHE A 46 13.66 7.24 11.72
C PHE A 46 13.23 5.93 11.04
N ASN A 47 14.16 5.25 10.35
CA ASN A 47 13.86 3.99 9.66
C ASN A 47 13.58 2.84 10.62
N VAL A 48 14.32 2.72 11.71
CA VAL A 48 14.13 1.65 12.70
C VAL A 48 12.80 1.84 13.43
N VAL A 49 12.52 3.05 13.89
CA VAL A 49 11.28 3.38 14.61
C VAL A 49 10.05 3.23 13.71
N GLY A 50 10.10 3.74 12.48
CA GLY A 50 9.05 3.56 11.49
C GLY A 50 8.89 2.08 11.06
N GLY A 51 9.99 1.32 11.07
CA GLY A 51 10.04 -0.10 10.78
C GLY A 51 9.17 -0.95 11.70
N VAL A 52 9.14 -0.62 13.01
CA VAL A 52 8.31 -1.32 14.00
C VAL A 52 6.83 -1.33 13.59
N LEU A 53 6.32 -0.18 13.16
CA LEU A 53 4.91 -0.05 12.72
C LEU A 53 4.67 -0.66 11.35
N SER A 54 5.65 -0.61 10.45
CA SER A 54 5.53 -1.20 9.12
C SER A 54 5.37 -2.72 9.16
N MET A 55 5.88 -3.37 10.22
CA MET A 55 5.68 -4.81 10.43
C MET A 55 4.20 -5.18 10.62
N LEU A 56 3.35 -4.26 11.09
CA LEU A 56 1.91 -4.48 11.22
C LEU A 56 1.12 -4.23 9.90
N GLY A 57 1.81 -3.76 8.86
CA GLY A 57 1.21 -3.45 7.56
C GLY A 57 0.55 -4.64 6.85
N PHE A 58 0.96 -5.89 7.15
CA PHE A 58 0.34 -7.09 6.57
C PHE A 58 -1.15 -7.24 6.94
N LEU A 59 -1.53 -6.80 8.15
CA LEU A 59 -2.93 -6.77 8.59
C LEU A 59 -3.77 -5.84 7.70
N ASN A 60 -3.24 -4.65 7.45
CA ASN A 60 -3.89 -3.67 6.58
C ASN A 60 -3.99 -4.16 5.13
N ALA A 61 -2.94 -4.76 4.57
CA ALA A 61 -2.95 -5.28 3.21
C ALA A 61 -4.02 -6.35 3.00
N SER A 62 -4.21 -7.25 3.97
CA SER A 62 -5.23 -8.29 3.94
C SER A 62 -6.65 -7.72 3.88
N LEU A 63 -6.96 -6.76 4.76
CA LEU A 63 -8.28 -6.12 4.80
C LEU A 63 -8.54 -5.24 3.56
N THR A 64 -7.54 -4.55 3.04
CA THR A 64 -7.67 -3.69 1.85
C THR A 64 -8.09 -4.50 0.63
N GLY A 65 -7.48 -5.67 0.42
CA GLY A 65 -7.86 -6.56 -0.68
C GLY A 65 -9.31 -7.03 -0.59
N SER A 66 -9.75 -7.42 0.60
CA SER A 66 -11.13 -7.82 0.89
C SER A 66 -12.10 -6.66 0.66
N THR A 67 -11.82 -5.50 1.22
CA THR A 67 -12.63 -4.28 1.09
C THR A 67 -12.83 -3.90 -0.37
N SER A 68 -11.76 -3.86 -1.16
CA SER A 68 -11.83 -3.54 -2.59
C SER A 68 -12.73 -4.52 -3.36
N ARG A 69 -12.61 -5.83 -3.05
CA ARG A 69 -13.44 -6.87 -3.67
C ARG A 69 -14.93 -6.71 -3.33
N PHE A 70 -15.28 -6.56 -2.02
CA PHE A 70 -16.67 -6.44 -1.59
C PHE A 70 -17.34 -5.18 -2.16
N ILE A 71 -16.66 -4.03 -2.15
CA ILE A 71 -17.17 -2.78 -2.74
C ILE A 71 -17.38 -2.96 -4.25
N THR A 72 -16.41 -3.54 -4.96
CA THR A 72 -16.51 -3.73 -6.41
C THR A 72 -17.61 -4.72 -6.79
N PHE A 73 -17.81 -5.77 -5.98
CA PHE A 73 -18.89 -6.74 -6.17
C PHE A 73 -20.28 -6.09 -6.00
N ALA A 74 -20.47 -5.29 -4.94
CA ALA A 74 -21.70 -4.56 -4.72
C ALA A 74 -22.01 -3.57 -5.87
N LEU A 75 -20.99 -2.90 -6.40
CA LEU A 75 -21.11 -2.07 -7.60
C LEU A 75 -21.54 -2.87 -8.83
N GLY A 76 -20.95 -4.06 -9.03
CA GLY A 76 -21.29 -4.92 -10.17
C GLY A 76 -22.72 -5.43 -10.13
N LYS A 77 -23.29 -5.63 -8.94
CA LYS A 77 -24.71 -5.97 -8.74
C LYS A 77 -25.68 -4.80 -8.96
N ASN A 78 -25.19 -3.57 -9.11
CA ASN A 78 -25.98 -2.34 -9.14
C ASN A 78 -26.89 -2.17 -7.91
N ASP A 79 -26.52 -2.77 -6.78
CA ASP A 79 -27.26 -2.67 -5.52
C ASP A 79 -26.65 -1.57 -4.64
N TYR A 80 -27.19 -0.37 -4.73
CA TYR A 80 -26.74 0.78 -3.96
C TYR A 80 -26.98 0.63 -2.46
N SER A 81 -27.95 -0.18 -2.03
CA SER A 81 -28.19 -0.46 -0.62
C SER A 81 -27.07 -1.33 -0.07
N LEU A 82 -26.73 -2.42 -0.78
CA LEU A 82 -25.60 -3.28 -0.46
C LEU A 82 -24.29 -2.50 -0.49
N LEU A 83 -24.08 -1.62 -1.48
CA LEU A 83 -22.88 -0.81 -1.60
C LEU A 83 -22.66 0.11 -0.38
N ARG A 84 -23.73 0.80 0.08
CA ARG A 84 -23.68 1.64 1.28
C ARG A 84 -23.36 0.82 2.54
N LYS A 85 -24.03 -0.33 2.71
CA LYS A 85 -23.77 -1.26 3.82
C LYS A 85 -22.31 -1.74 3.79
N THR A 86 -21.83 -2.13 2.61
CA THR A 86 -20.45 -2.59 2.41
C THR A 86 -19.44 -1.51 2.75
N PHE A 87 -19.63 -0.29 2.26
CA PHE A 87 -18.74 0.82 2.58
C PHE A 87 -18.73 1.15 4.08
N ALA A 88 -19.91 1.24 4.70
CA ALA A 88 -20.02 1.50 6.14
C ALA A 88 -19.38 0.39 6.99
N GLY A 89 -19.67 -0.88 6.68
CA GLY A 89 -19.12 -2.03 7.40
C GLY A 89 -17.61 -2.16 7.25
N THR A 90 -17.08 -1.99 6.04
CA THR A 90 -15.63 -2.01 5.82
C THR A 90 -14.92 -0.83 6.48
N SER A 91 -15.54 0.37 6.48
CA SER A 91 -15.00 1.54 7.19
C SER A 91 -14.93 1.33 8.71
N ASN A 92 -15.98 0.76 9.30
CA ASN A 92 -15.98 0.40 10.72
C ASN A 92 -14.90 -0.63 11.05
N LEU A 93 -14.70 -1.63 10.18
CA LEU A 93 -13.67 -2.66 10.38
C LEU A 93 -12.26 -2.07 10.30
N HIS A 94 -12.00 -1.20 9.31
CA HIS A 94 -10.70 -0.52 9.21
C HIS A 94 -10.45 0.41 10.39
N PHE A 95 -11.46 1.10 10.88
CA PHE A 95 -11.36 1.94 12.09
C PHE A 95 -11.07 1.09 13.34
N GLY A 96 -11.77 -0.04 13.50
CA GLY A 96 -11.49 -1.01 14.57
C GLY A 96 -10.08 -1.58 14.50
N LEU A 97 -9.61 -1.94 13.28
CA LEU A 97 -8.23 -2.38 13.08
C LEU A 97 -7.22 -1.28 13.41
N ALA A 98 -7.49 -0.03 13.03
CA ALA A 98 -6.62 1.10 13.33
C ALA A 98 -6.47 1.29 14.84
N ILE A 99 -7.57 1.23 15.61
CA ILE A 99 -7.54 1.28 17.08
C ILE A 99 -6.75 0.08 17.64
N PHE A 100 -6.99 -1.13 17.15
CA PHE A 100 -6.27 -2.32 17.60
C PHE A 100 -4.76 -2.20 17.38
N ILE A 101 -4.33 -1.68 16.23
CA ILE A 101 -2.91 -1.43 15.93
C ILE A 101 -2.33 -0.35 16.85
N VAL A 102 -3.08 0.73 17.13
CA VAL A 102 -2.66 1.76 18.10
C VAL A 102 -2.44 1.14 19.48
N VAL A 103 -3.38 0.32 19.97
CA VAL A 103 -3.24 -0.34 21.28
C VAL A 103 -1.99 -1.23 21.34
N ILE A 104 -1.72 -2.03 20.29
CA ILE A 104 -0.50 -2.85 20.22
C ILE A 104 0.74 -1.97 20.18
N ALA A 105 0.70 -0.90 19.39
CA ALA A 105 1.82 0.02 19.28
C ALA A 105 2.11 0.70 20.62
N GLU A 106 1.10 1.25 21.30
CA GLU A 106 1.28 1.94 22.59
C GLU A 106 1.65 1.01 23.75
N THR A 107 1.38 -0.27 23.63
CA THR A 107 1.75 -1.26 24.67
C THR A 107 3.06 -1.97 24.32
N ILE A 108 2.99 -2.94 23.42
CA ILE A 108 4.13 -3.79 23.04
C ILE A 108 5.19 -2.99 22.28
N GLY A 109 4.77 -2.16 21.34
CA GLY A 109 5.69 -1.42 20.49
C GLY A 109 6.44 -0.34 21.26
N LEU A 110 5.79 0.38 22.18
CA LEU A 110 6.43 1.40 23.01
C LEU A 110 7.42 0.74 24.01
N TRP A 111 7.03 -0.41 24.59
CA TRP A 111 7.95 -1.21 25.39
C TRP A 111 9.18 -1.63 24.58
N PHE A 112 8.99 -2.14 23.37
CA PHE A 112 10.07 -2.56 22.49
C PHE A 112 11.00 -1.40 22.11
N LEU A 113 10.44 -0.23 21.79
CA LEU A 113 11.20 0.98 21.48
C LEU A 113 12.15 1.37 22.62
N ASN A 114 11.63 1.41 23.84
CA ASN A 114 12.37 1.97 24.99
C ASN A 114 13.28 0.93 25.70
N THR A 115 13.13 -0.38 25.42
CA THR A 115 13.89 -1.42 26.13
C THR A 115 14.79 -2.26 25.22
N GLN A 116 14.43 -2.43 23.94
CA GLN A 116 15.12 -3.36 23.04
C GLN A 116 15.92 -2.63 21.94
N LEU A 117 15.51 -1.40 21.57
CA LEU A 117 16.22 -0.66 20.55
C LEU A 117 17.40 0.09 21.16
N ILE A 118 18.54 0.01 20.48
CA ILE A 118 19.75 0.76 20.84
C ILE A 118 19.61 2.15 20.23
N ILE A 119 19.19 3.14 21.04
CA ILE A 119 19.04 4.54 20.66
C ILE A 119 19.93 5.37 21.58
N PRO A 120 20.72 6.33 21.06
CA PRO A 120 21.51 7.23 21.89
C PRO A 120 20.65 7.99 22.91
N GLU A 121 21.13 8.14 24.13
CA GLU A 121 20.37 8.76 25.24
C GLU A 121 19.87 10.17 24.90
N ASN A 122 20.67 10.96 24.20
CA ASN A 122 20.33 12.31 23.75
C ASN A 122 19.25 12.34 22.66
N ARG A 123 18.93 11.18 22.04
CA ARG A 123 17.93 11.04 20.95
C ARG A 123 16.67 10.28 21.36
N ILE A 124 16.57 9.72 22.56
CA ILE A 124 15.41 8.96 23.06
C ILE A 124 14.12 9.79 22.98
N VAL A 125 14.18 11.07 23.36
CA VAL A 125 13.01 11.97 23.29
C VAL A 125 12.54 12.15 21.84
N ALA A 126 13.48 12.39 20.92
CA ALA A 126 13.16 12.52 19.49
C ALA A 126 12.59 11.21 18.92
N ALA A 127 13.17 10.07 19.28
CA ALA A 127 12.66 8.74 18.86
C ALA A 127 11.21 8.49 19.33
N ASN A 128 10.86 8.86 20.55
CA ASN A 128 9.49 8.77 21.05
C ASN A 128 8.53 9.68 20.26
N TRP A 129 8.92 10.91 19.93
CA TRP A 129 8.11 11.79 19.08
C TRP A 129 7.90 11.23 17.68
N ILE A 130 8.94 10.66 17.06
CA ILE A 130 8.83 9.96 15.78
C ILE A 130 7.84 8.81 15.88
N TYR A 131 7.94 8.04 16.96
CA TYR A 131 7.09 6.89 17.18
C TYR A 131 5.63 7.30 17.25
N GLN A 132 5.29 8.33 18.02
CA GLN A 132 3.94 8.87 18.11
C GLN A 132 3.43 9.42 16.76
N ALA A 133 4.25 10.17 16.05
CA ALA A 133 3.91 10.66 14.71
C ALA A 133 3.69 9.50 13.71
N SER A 134 4.45 8.42 13.83
CA SER A 134 4.30 7.21 13.02
C SER A 134 3.01 6.44 13.35
N ILE A 135 2.63 6.36 14.64
CA ILE A 135 1.34 5.78 15.08
C ILE A 135 0.16 6.57 14.47
N ILE A 136 0.20 7.89 14.55
CA ILE A 136 -0.82 8.76 13.96
C ILE A 136 -0.90 8.52 12.44
N SER A 137 0.24 8.48 11.76
CA SER A 137 0.30 8.21 10.31
C SER A 137 -0.26 6.83 9.95
N ALA A 138 0.05 5.80 10.74
CA ALA A 138 -0.46 4.44 10.54
C ALA A 138 -1.98 4.37 10.76
N PHE A 139 -2.49 4.97 11.84
CA PHE A 139 -3.92 5.06 12.11
C PHE A 139 -4.68 5.69 10.94
N ILE A 140 -4.20 6.85 10.49
CA ILE A 140 -4.80 7.60 9.38
C ILE A 140 -4.71 6.81 8.07
N GLY A 141 -3.57 6.18 7.79
CA GLY A 141 -3.36 5.36 6.61
C GLY A 141 -4.32 4.17 6.54
N ILE A 142 -4.62 3.52 7.68
CA ILE A 142 -5.59 2.43 7.75
C ILE A 142 -7.01 2.95 7.57
N ALA A 143 -7.37 4.04 8.22
CA ALA A 143 -8.69 4.67 8.11
C ALA A 143 -9.00 5.19 6.69
N GLN A 144 -7.97 5.50 5.90
CA GLN A 144 -8.08 5.95 4.50
C GLN A 144 -8.47 4.83 3.53
N MET A 145 -8.16 3.57 3.84
CA MET A 145 -8.25 2.45 2.88
C MET A 145 -9.63 2.26 2.25
N PRO A 146 -10.77 2.37 2.95
CA PRO A 146 -12.08 2.28 2.33
C PRO A 146 -12.32 3.37 1.27
N TYR A 147 -11.83 4.59 1.50
CA TYR A 147 -11.95 5.70 0.54
C TYR A 147 -11.11 5.47 -0.71
N SER A 148 -9.90 4.96 -0.57
CA SER A 148 -9.07 4.60 -1.73
C SER A 148 -9.67 3.42 -2.49
N SER A 149 -10.22 2.42 -1.78
CA SER A 149 -10.86 1.25 -2.37
C SER A 149 -12.09 1.61 -3.20
N ILE A 150 -12.92 2.56 -2.76
CA ILE A 150 -14.10 2.98 -3.53
C ILE A 150 -13.72 3.73 -4.81
N ILE A 151 -12.67 4.56 -4.77
CA ILE A 151 -12.14 5.24 -5.97
C ILE A 151 -11.65 4.22 -7.00
N VAL A 152 -10.93 3.19 -6.55
CA VAL A 152 -10.47 2.08 -7.40
C VAL A 152 -11.64 1.27 -7.94
N ALA A 153 -12.64 0.95 -7.11
CA ALA A 153 -13.84 0.21 -7.51
C ALA A 153 -14.67 0.96 -8.57
N HIS A 154 -14.74 2.29 -8.48
CA HIS A 154 -15.35 3.15 -9.50
C HIS A 154 -14.43 3.38 -10.73
N GLU A 155 -13.25 2.73 -10.75
CA GLU A 155 -12.26 2.85 -11.84
C GLU A 155 -11.77 4.28 -12.10
N LYS A 156 -11.80 5.15 -11.08
CA LYS A 156 -11.29 6.53 -11.13
C LYS A 156 -9.77 6.55 -10.87
N MET A 157 -9.01 5.78 -11.66
CA MET A 157 -7.55 5.63 -11.44
C MET A 157 -6.77 6.94 -11.62
N ASN A 158 -7.31 7.89 -12.39
CA ASN A 158 -6.73 9.23 -12.51
C ASN A 158 -6.71 9.97 -11.16
N ILE A 159 -7.80 9.91 -10.39
CA ILE A 159 -7.88 10.54 -9.06
C ILE A 159 -6.91 9.83 -8.10
N TYR A 160 -6.92 8.50 -8.10
CA TYR A 160 -6.00 7.71 -7.30
C TYR A 160 -4.53 8.01 -7.63
N ALA A 161 -4.22 8.21 -8.92
CA ALA A 161 -2.88 8.58 -9.36
C ALA A 161 -2.50 10.01 -8.91
N TYR A 162 -3.38 10.99 -9.08
CA TYR A 162 -3.13 12.37 -8.66
C TYR A 162 -2.92 12.49 -7.14
N MET A 163 -3.72 11.79 -6.33
CA MET A 163 -3.52 11.76 -4.88
C MET A 163 -2.15 11.18 -4.50
N GLY A 164 -1.73 10.08 -5.15
CA GLY A 164 -0.41 9.50 -4.89
C GLY A 164 0.76 10.38 -5.37
N ILE A 165 0.62 11.07 -6.51
CA ILE A 165 1.62 12.04 -6.99
C ILE A 165 1.72 13.22 -6.02
N LEU A 166 0.58 13.75 -5.58
CA LEU A 166 0.53 14.84 -4.61
C LEU A 166 1.19 14.43 -3.28
N GLU A 167 0.88 13.24 -2.79
CA GLU A 167 1.47 12.71 -1.55
C GLU A 167 3.00 12.69 -1.60
N VAL A 168 3.58 12.10 -2.65
CA VAL A 168 5.04 12.01 -2.76
C VAL A 168 5.68 13.37 -3.02
N SER A 169 5.01 14.28 -3.72
CA SER A 169 5.47 15.66 -3.92
C SER A 169 5.48 16.46 -2.62
N LEU A 170 4.44 16.31 -1.79
CA LEU A 170 4.39 16.92 -0.45
C LEU A 170 5.48 16.35 0.47
N LYS A 171 5.73 15.04 0.41
CA LYS A 171 6.83 14.41 1.16
C LYS A 171 8.21 14.95 0.74
N LEU A 172 8.40 15.27 -0.53
CA LEU A 172 9.61 15.95 -1.00
C LEU A 172 9.65 17.40 -0.50
N LEU A 173 8.52 18.11 -0.57
CA LEU A 173 8.43 19.51 -0.11
C LEU A 173 8.81 19.66 1.36
N ILE A 174 8.31 18.77 2.24
CA ILE A 174 8.64 18.84 3.68
C ILE A 174 10.13 18.67 3.96
N VAL A 175 10.86 17.93 3.12
CA VAL A 175 12.32 17.80 3.29
C VAL A 175 13.03 19.13 3.02
N TYR A 176 12.58 19.90 2.03
CA TYR A 176 13.10 21.25 1.80
C TYR A 176 12.73 22.22 2.92
N LEU A 177 11.49 22.11 3.45
CA LEU A 177 11.08 22.91 4.62
C LEU A 177 11.93 22.60 5.85
N LEU A 178 12.40 21.35 5.98
CA LEU A 178 13.26 20.91 7.06
C LEU A 178 14.64 21.58 7.03
N ILE A 179 15.17 21.89 5.85
CA ILE A 179 16.47 22.58 5.71
C ILE A 179 16.42 23.97 6.36
N ILE A 180 15.27 24.64 6.29
CA ILE A 180 15.05 26.01 6.80
C ILE A 180 14.56 25.98 8.25
N SER A 181 14.14 24.84 8.79
CA SER A 181 13.58 24.73 10.15
C SER A 181 14.65 25.04 11.21
N PRO A 182 14.34 25.92 12.19
CA PRO A 182 15.21 26.19 13.34
C PRO A 182 15.11 25.15 14.45
N PHE A 183 14.13 24.23 14.37
CA PHE A 183 13.87 23.20 15.37
C PHE A 183 14.66 21.93 15.10
N ASP A 184 14.63 20.99 16.04
CA ASP A 184 15.17 19.64 15.84
C ASP A 184 14.62 19.04 14.56
N LYS A 185 15.53 18.69 13.64
CA LYS A 185 15.18 18.26 12.28
C LYS A 185 14.41 16.95 12.28
N LEU A 186 14.76 16.04 13.18
CA LEU A 186 14.17 14.71 13.26
C LEU A 186 12.72 14.79 13.76
N ILE A 187 12.47 15.57 14.80
CA ILE A 187 11.13 15.81 15.33
C ILE A 187 10.28 16.55 14.30
N SER A 188 10.81 17.64 13.70
CA SER A 188 10.11 18.42 12.69
C SER A 188 9.72 17.57 11.47
N TYR A 189 10.63 16.72 11.00
CA TYR A 189 10.36 15.80 9.88
C TYR A 189 9.19 14.86 10.18
N SER A 190 9.16 14.31 11.40
CA SER A 190 8.13 13.35 11.80
C SER A 190 6.74 13.98 11.84
N PHE A 191 6.62 15.18 12.42
CA PHE A 191 5.35 15.92 12.45
C PHE A 191 4.90 16.36 11.07
N LEU A 192 5.81 16.86 10.24
CA LEU A 192 5.48 17.23 8.86
C LEU A 192 5.04 16.01 8.05
N TYR A 193 5.71 14.86 8.22
CA TYR A 193 5.33 13.61 7.57
C TYR A 193 3.93 13.14 7.99
N ALA A 194 3.63 13.18 9.29
CA ALA A 194 2.29 12.87 9.80
C ALA A 194 1.23 13.86 9.26
N SER A 195 1.55 15.14 9.17
CA SER A 195 0.66 16.18 8.63
C SER A 195 0.30 15.92 7.16
N VAL A 196 1.26 15.45 6.34
CA VAL A 196 0.97 15.03 4.95
C VAL A 196 -0.03 13.86 4.95
N SER A 197 0.15 12.86 5.83
CA SER A 197 -0.78 11.73 5.93
C SER A 197 -2.20 12.19 6.29
N VAL A 198 -2.34 13.13 7.23
CA VAL A 198 -3.63 13.75 7.59
C VAL A 198 -4.25 14.47 6.40
N LEU A 199 -3.47 15.31 5.71
CA LEU A 199 -3.94 16.10 4.57
C LEU A 199 -4.43 15.19 3.43
N ILE A 200 -3.65 14.19 3.08
CA ILE A 200 -4.00 13.25 2.00
C ILE A 200 -5.28 12.47 2.36
N ASN A 201 -5.40 11.99 3.61
CA ASN A 201 -6.63 11.31 4.05
C ASN A 201 -7.85 12.25 3.97
N PHE A 202 -7.71 13.48 4.43
CA PHE A 202 -8.76 14.48 4.32
C PHE A 202 -9.19 14.69 2.86
N MET A 203 -8.24 14.79 1.94
CA MET A 203 -8.53 14.93 0.50
C MET A 203 -9.26 13.72 -0.07
N TYR A 204 -8.85 12.49 0.30
CA TYR A 204 -9.56 11.27 -0.10
C TYR A 204 -11.00 11.26 0.43
N ALA A 205 -11.18 11.52 1.72
CA ALA A 205 -12.50 11.56 2.34
C ALA A 205 -13.38 12.66 1.72
N PHE A 206 -12.86 13.88 1.56
CA PHE A 206 -13.57 14.99 0.95
C PHE A 206 -14.00 14.68 -0.49
N TYR A 207 -13.10 14.14 -1.31
CA TYR A 207 -13.44 13.74 -2.68
C TYR A 207 -14.53 12.67 -2.71
N CYS A 208 -14.43 11.65 -1.86
CA CYS A 208 -15.40 10.57 -1.81
C CYS A 208 -16.77 11.05 -1.31
N HIS A 209 -16.84 11.84 -0.26
CA HIS A 209 -18.09 12.40 0.25
C HIS A 209 -18.81 13.32 -0.76
N LYS A 210 -18.04 14.03 -1.58
CA LYS A 210 -18.59 14.93 -2.61
C LYS A 210 -19.12 14.17 -3.83
N ASN A 211 -18.42 13.12 -4.27
CA ASN A 211 -18.68 12.47 -5.56
C ASN A 211 -19.43 11.14 -5.45
N PHE A 212 -19.43 10.50 -4.27
CA PHE A 212 -20.04 9.18 -4.07
C PHE A 212 -21.05 9.23 -2.92
N SER A 213 -22.33 9.01 -3.26
CA SER A 213 -23.44 9.08 -2.27
C SER A 213 -23.38 7.99 -1.21
N GLU A 214 -22.74 6.87 -1.52
CA GLU A 214 -22.51 5.72 -0.66
C GLU A 214 -21.50 5.98 0.46
N CYS A 215 -20.65 6.99 0.33
CA CYS A 215 -19.66 7.37 1.35
C CYS A 215 -20.27 8.14 2.53
N ARG A 216 -21.56 8.46 2.49
CA ARG A 216 -22.26 9.08 3.63
C ARG A 216 -22.44 8.05 4.73
N HIS A 217 -21.50 8.02 5.62
CA HIS A 217 -21.35 7.01 6.66
C HIS A 217 -22.53 7.03 7.65
N LYS A 218 -23.11 5.85 7.90
CA LYS A 218 -23.93 5.55 9.09
C LYS A 218 -23.31 4.33 9.76
N LEU A 219 -23.23 4.33 11.08
CA LEU A 219 -22.82 3.16 11.84
C LEU A 219 -23.68 1.97 11.39
N PHE A 220 -23.03 0.93 10.91
CA PHE A 220 -23.68 -0.27 10.41
C PHE A 220 -23.14 -1.48 11.17
N TRP A 221 -24.04 -2.28 11.69
CA TRP A 221 -23.70 -3.52 12.37
C TRP A 221 -24.61 -4.63 11.85
N ASP A 222 -23.99 -5.63 11.23
CA ASP A 222 -24.67 -6.83 10.75
C ASP A 222 -23.71 -8.03 10.94
N ARG A 223 -24.14 -8.98 11.76
CA ARG A 223 -23.31 -10.14 12.15
C ARG A 223 -22.96 -11.03 10.97
N GLU A 224 -23.89 -11.25 10.04
CA GLU A 224 -23.65 -12.11 8.88
C GLU A 224 -22.66 -11.45 7.91
N PHE A 225 -22.83 -10.18 7.64
CA PHE A 225 -21.90 -9.40 6.83
C PHE A 225 -20.48 -9.42 7.40
N TYR A 226 -20.31 -9.15 8.69
CA TYR A 226 -18.99 -9.18 9.32
C TYR A 226 -18.39 -10.58 9.35
N LYS A 227 -19.20 -11.63 9.54
CA LYS A 227 -18.73 -13.01 9.49
C LYS A 227 -18.17 -13.34 8.10
N GLU A 228 -18.85 -12.99 7.04
CA GLU A 228 -18.42 -13.22 5.66
C GLU A 228 -17.13 -12.43 5.36
N LEU A 229 -17.12 -11.14 5.69
CA LEU A 229 -15.97 -10.25 5.46
C LEU A 229 -14.74 -10.71 6.24
N LEU A 230 -14.87 -11.04 7.53
CA LEU A 230 -13.77 -11.49 8.38
C LEU A 230 -13.28 -12.88 7.97
N THR A 231 -14.17 -13.79 7.57
CA THR A 231 -13.77 -15.12 7.07
C THR A 231 -12.91 -14.97 5.81
N PHE A 232 -13.37 -14.16 4.86
CA PHE A 232 -12.60 -13.90 3.64
C PHE A 232 -11.28 -13.19 3.93
N SER A 233 -11.30 -12.18 4.79
CA SER A 233 -10.08 -11.47 5.21
C SER A 233 -9.12 -12.37 5.98
N GLY A 234 -9.61 -13.30 6.77
CA GLY A 234 -8.81 -14.32 7.48
C GLY A 234 -8.06 -15.24 6.53
N TRP A 235 -8.71 -15.72 5.47
CA TRP A 235 -8.03 -16.50 4.44
C TRP A 235 -6.98 -15.67 3.68
N THR A 236 -7.28 -14.42 3.39
CA THR A 236 -6.32 -13.48 2.77
C THR A 236 -5.13 -13.22 3.71
N LEU A 237 -5.39 -13.06 5.00
CA LEU A 237 -4.38 -12.90 6.04
C LEU A 237 -3.46 -14.13 6.11
N TYR A 238 -4.04 -15.32 6.17
CA TYR A 238 -3.29 -16.57 6.15
C TYR A 238 -2.38 -16.67 4.92
N SER A 239 -2.90 -16.34 3.74
CA SER A 239 -2.13 -16.31 2.50
C SER A 239 -0.97 -15.30 2.56
N THR A 240 -1.22 -14.10 3.07
CA THR A 240 -0.21 -13.04 3.21
C THR A 240 0.90 -13.45 4.20
N LEU A 241 0.52 -14.03 5.34
CA LEU A 241 1.45 -14.57 6.33
C LEU A 241 2.30 -15.69 5.74
N SER A 242 1.69 -16.63 5.02
CA SER A 242 2.40 -17.74 4.37
C SER A 242 3.45 -17.24 3.37
N TRP A 243 3.12 -16.20 2.61
CA TRP A 243 4.07 -15.53 1.71
C TRP A 243 5.22 -14.87 2.47
N MET A 244 4.92 -14.19 3.56
CA MET A 244 5.90 -13.52 4.40
C MET A 244 6.85 -14.53 5.07
N PHE A 245 6.31 -15.60 5.66
CA PHE A 245 7.10 -16.68 6.26
C PHE A 245 7.96 -17.41 5.21
N LYS A 246 7.43 -17.70 4.03
CA LYS A 246 8.21 -18.26 2.93
C LYS A 246 9.40 -17.34 2.57
N GLY A 247 9.17 -16.05 2.43
CA GLY A 247 10.22 -15.08 2.07
C GLY A 247 11.33 -15.03 3.12
N GLN A 248 10.97 -14.82 4.37
CA GLN A 248 11.91 -14.71 5.49
C GLN A 248 12.53 -16.05 5.86
N GLY A 249 11.75 -17.14 5.86
CA GLY A 249 12.26 -18.48 6.14
C GLY A 249 13.36 -18.90 5.16
N VAL A 250 13.16 -18.68 3.86
CA VAL A 250 14.21 -18.96 2.88
C VAL A 250 15.43 -18.06 3.08
N ASN A 251 15.27 -16.78 3.46
CA ASN A 251 16.41 -15.92 3.78
C ASN A 251 17.22 -16.45 4.99
N MET A 252 16.54 -16.92 6.03
CA MET A 252 17.17 -17.51 7.21
C MET A 252 17.92 -18.80 6.84
N LEU A 253 17.28 -19.70 6.10
CA LEU A 253 17.91 -20.95 5.67
C LEU A 253 19.15 -20.68 4.80
N LEU A 254 19.07 -19.76 3.84
CA LEU A 254 20.22 -19.41 3.02
C LEU A 254 21.35 -18.80 3.86
N ASN A 255 21.04 -18.00 4.89
CA ASN A 255 22.06 -17.47 5.79
C ASN A 255 22.74 -18.58 6.60
N ILE A 256 21.95 -19.50 7.16
CA ILE A 256 22.45 -20.60 8.01
C ILE A 256 23.34 -21.55 7.20
N PHE A 257 22.94 -21.94 5.99
CA PHE A 257 23.65 -22.95 5.21
C PHE A 257 24.72 -22.38 4.26
N PHE A 258 24.56 -21.16 3.78
CA PHE A 258 25.42 -20.60 2.73
C PHE A 258 26.04 -19.25 3.10
N GLY A 259 25.66 -18.67 4.24
CA GLY A 259 26.21 -17.42 4.75
C GLY A 259 25.69 -16.16 4.05
N PRO A 260 26.26 -14.97 4.42
CA PRO A 260 25.70 -13.66 4.04
C PRO A 260 25.90 -13.32 2.54
N VAL A 261 26.88 -13.89 1.86
CA VAL A 261 27.18 -13.60 0.45
C VAL A 261 26.03 -14.07 -0.45
N VAL A 262 25.53 -15.29 -0.24
CA VAL A 262 24.39 -15.84 -0.97
C VAL A 262 23.10 -15.04 -0.68
N ASN A 263 22.92 -14.61 0.56
CA ASN A 263 21.80 -13.74 0.92
C ASN A 263 21.87 -12.38 0.21
N ALA A 264 23.03 -11.79 0.06
CA ALA A 264 23.22 -10.53 -0.67
C ALA A 264 22.83 -10.70 -2.15
N ALA A 265 23.33 -11.75 -2.81
CA ALA A 265 22.98 -12.08 -4.20
C ALA A 265 21.48 -12.28 -4.38
N ARG A 266 20.85 -13.04 -3.46
CA ARG A 266 19.40 -13.22 -3.47
C ARG A 266 18.65 -11.89 -3.29
N SER A 267 19.11 -11.02 -2.41
CA SER A 267 18.46 -9.72 -2.16
C SER A 267 18.42 -8.87 -3.42
N ILE A 268 19.49 -8.86 -4.21
CA ILE A 268 19.55 -8.18 -5.51
C ILE A 268 18.55 -8.80 -6.49
N ALA A 269 18.55 -10.13 -6.61
CA ALA A 269 17.57 -10.82 -7.47
C ALA A 269 16.12 -10.53 -7.05
N PHE A 270 15.86 -10.44 -5.75
CA PHE A 270 14.54 -10.10 -5.23
C PHE A 270 14.12 -8.66 -5.53
N GLN A 271 15.06 -7.70 -5.52
CA GLN A 271 14.78 -6.32 -5.92
C GLN A 271 14.35 -6.22 -7.38
N VAL A 272 15.06 -6.92 -8.28
CA VAL A 272 14.70 -6.99 -9.71
C VAL A 272 13.32 -7.62 -9.89
N ASN A 273 13.06 -8.76 -9.22
CA ASN A 273 11.77 -9.44 -9.26
C ASN A 273 10.63 -8.52 -8.75
N SER A 274 10.86 -7.77 -7.67
CA SER A 274 9.87 -6.83 -7.12
C SER A 274 9.57 -5.68 -8.06
N ALA A 275 10.59 -5.14 -8.75
CA ALA A 275 10.40 -4.09 -9.75
C ALA A 275 9.51 -4.60 -10.90
N VAL A 276 9.82 -5.76 -11.48
CA VAL A 276 9.01 -6.38 -12.55
C VAL A 276 7.58 -6.65 -12.09
N LYS A 277 7.41 -7.22 -10.88
CA LYS A 277 6.09 -7.48 -10.30
C LYS A 277 5.26 -6.22 -10.09
N SER A 278 5.88 -5.10 -9.79
CA SER A 278 5.18 -3.83 -9.60
C SER A 278 4.46 -3.37 -10.87
N PHE A 279 5.04 -3.59 -12.05
CA PHE A 279 4.37 -3.30 -13.32
C PHE A 279 3.11 -4.14 -13.51
N ILE A 280 3.21 -5.46 -13.27
CA ILE A 280 2.07 -6.37 -13.40
C ILE A 280 1.00 -6.07 -12.36
N SER A 281 1.39 -5.76 -11.12
CA SER A 281 0.46 -5.41 -10.05
C SER A 281 -0.35 -4.15 -10.38
N ASN A 282 0.29 -3.10 -10.93
CA ASN A 282 -0.41 -1.90 -11.36
C ASN A 282 -1.38 -2.18 -12.52
N PHE A 283 -0.99 -3.00 -13.49
CA PHE A 283 -1.89 -3.45 -14.55
C PHE A 283 -3.09 -4.23 -13.97
N SER A 284 -2.84 -5.17 -13.05
CA SER A 284 -3.89 -5.94 -12.37
C SER A 284 -4.85 -5.03 -11.59
N THR A 285 -4.35 -4.01 -10.92
CA THR A 285 -5.17 -3.02 -10.21
C THR A 285 -6.11 -2.27 -11.16
N ALA A 286 -5.69 -2.04 -12.40
CA ALA A 286 -6.51 -1.35 -13.40
C ALA A 286 -7.67 -2.20 -13.92
N PHE A 287 -7.51 -3.53 -14.06
CA PHE A 287 -8.54 -4.39 -14.64
C PHE A 287 -9.33 -5.23 -13.62
N ASN A 288 -8.81 -5.50 -12.43
CA ASN A 288 -9.49 -6.30 -11.41
C ASN A 288 -10.92 -5.83 -11.07
N PRO A 289 -11.19 -4.50 -10.95
CA PRO A 289 -12.56 -4.04 -10.73
C PRO A 289 -13.52 -4.46 -11.83
N GLN A 290 -13.08 -4.44 -13.10
CA GLN A 290 -13.91 -4.85 -14.22
C GLN A 290 -14.23 -6.35 -14.17
N ILE A 291 -13.25 -7.20 -13.90
CA ILE A 291 -13.43 -8.66 -13.74
C ILE A 291 -14.47 -8.94 -12.62
N THR A 292 -14.32 -8.27 -11.48
CA THR A 292 -15.22 -8.46 -10.34
C THR A 292 -16.65 -7.99 -10.65
N LYS A 293 -16.80 -6.88 -11.38
CA LYS A 293 -18.12 -6.37 -11.79
C LYS A 293 -18.82 -7.31 -12.78
N LEU A 294 -18.11 -7.80 -13.80
CA LEU A 294 -18.64 -8.76 -14.77
C LEU A 294 -19.11 -10.05 -14.08
N TYR A 295 -18.33 -10.54 -13.12
CA TYR A 295 -18.71 -11.69 -12.30
C TYR A 295 -19.99 -11.43 -11.49
N ALA A 296 -20.07 -10.28 -10.83
CA ALA A 296 -21.20 -9.89 -10.00
C ALA A 296 -22.49 -9.66 -10.83
N ALA A 297 -22.34 -9.18 -12.06
CA ALA A 297 -23.44 -9.00 -13.01
C ALA A 297 -23.90 -10.30 -13.69
N GLY A 298 -23.17 -11.41 -13.55
CA GLY A 298 -23.46 -12.68 -14.23
C GLY A 298 -23.08 -12.71 -15.71
N GLU A 299 -22.29 -11.73 -16.18
CA GLU A 299 -21.87 -11.62 -17.59
C GLU A 299 -20.67 -12.53 -17.89
N TYR A 300 -20.86 -13.83 -17.75
CA TYR A 300 -19.78 -14.83 -17.81
C TYR A 300 -19.06 -14.89 -19.15
N THR A 301 -19.73 -14.64 -20.26
CA THR A 301 -19.11 -14.65 -21.60
C THR A 301 -18.08 -13.54 -21.72
N GLU A 302 -18.43 -12.31 -21.35
CA GLU A 302 -17.49 -11.17 -21.35
C GLU A 302 -16.40 -11.36 -20.29
N LEU A 303 -16.74 -11.95 -19.14
CA LEU A 303 -15.80 -12.29 -18.08
C LEU A 303 -14.68 -13.19 -18.58
N TYR A 304 -14.99 -14.32 -19.20
CA TYR A 304 -13.99 -15.27 -19.70
C TYR A 304 -13.13 -14.66 -20.81
N GLN A 305 -13.74 -13.91 -21.74
CA GLN A 305 -12.98 -13.19 -22.77
C GLN A 305 -12.00 -12.17 -22.15
N SER A 306 -12.44 -11.43 -21.15
CA SER A 306 -11.60 -10.45 -20.44
C SER A 306 -10.46 -11.12 -19.69
N ILE A 307 -10.71 -12.22 -18.98
CA ILE A 307 -9.69 -12.99 -18.28
C ILE A 307 -8.60 -13.47 -19.26
N ILE A 308 -8.99 -14.07 -20.37
CA ILE A 308 -8.02 -14.57 -21.39
C ILE A 308 -7.20 -13.42 -21.96
N GLN A 309 -7.86 -12.30 -22.29
CA GLN A 309 -7.18 -11.14 -22.86
C GLN A 309 -6.19 -10.50 -21.88
N TYR A 310 -6.61 -10.26 -20.63
CA TYR A 310 -5.74 -9.65 -19.63
C TYR A 310 -4.62 -10.57 -19.18
N SER A 311 -4.85 -11.89 -19.16
CA SER A 311 -3.79 -12.87 -18.94
C SER A 311 -2.74 -12.82 -20.04
N LYS A 312 -3.14 -12.74 -21.31
CA LYS A 312 -2.21 -12.59 -22.45
C LYS A 312 -1.38 -11.30 -22.34
N ILE A 313 -2.03 -10.18 -22.01
CA ILE A 313 -1.33 -8.88 -21.85
C ILE A 313 -0.36 -8.95 -20.66
N SER A 314 -0.79 -9.51 -19.53
CA SER A 314 0.08 -9.71 -18.36
C SER A 314 1.30 -10.56 -18.68
N PHE A 315 1.11 -11.65 -19.42
CA PHE A 315 2.20 -12.50 -19.87
C PHE A 315 3.17 -11.76 -20.81
N LEU A 316 2.65 -11.04 -21.80
CA LEU A 316 3.49 -10.25 -22.71
C LEU A 316 4.27 -9.17 -21.98
N LEU A 317 3.64 -8.44 -21.06
CA LEU A 317 4.32 -7.45 -20.21
C LEU A 317 5.45 -8.09 -19.39
N LEU A 318 5.17 -9.24 -18.76
CA LEU A 318 6.18 -10.00 -18.02
C LEU A 318 7.33 -10.41 -18.95
N PHE A 319 7.01 -10.99 -20.11
CA PHE A 319 7.98 -11.45 -21.08
C PHE A 319 8.90 -10.33 -21.55
N PHE A 320 8.34 -9.20 -21.98
CA PHE A 320 9.14 -8.05 -22.45
C PHE A 320 10.02 -7.45 -21.36
N LEU A 321 9.56 -7.42 -20.11
CA LEU A 321 10.35 -6.90 -19.00
C LEU A 321 11.45 -7.86 -18.54
N THR A 322 11.23 -9.17 -18.68
CA THR A 322 12.20 -10.18 -18.25
C THR A 322 13.19 -10.59 -19.36
N LEU A 323 12.81 -10.44 -20.62
CA LEU A 323 13.65 -10.81 -21.77
C LEU A 323 15.06 -10.16 -21.73
N PRO A 324 15.21 -8.84 -21.52
CA PRO A 324 16.54 -8.22 -21.42
C PRO A 324 17.36 -8.78 -20.26
N ILE A 325 16.72 -9.13 -19.15
CA ILE A 325 17.38 -9.70 -17.97
C ILE A 325 17.96 -11.07 -18.30
N PHE A 326 17.19 -11.92 -19.00
CA PHE A 326 17.68 -13.23 -19.45
C PHE A 326 18.83 -13.10 -20.46
N CYS A 327 18.73 -12.15 -21.40
CA CYS A 327 19.81 -11.92 -22.36
C CYS A 327 21.11 -11.45 -21.67
N LEU A 328 20.99 -10.55 -20.67
CA LEU A 328 22.15 -10.05 -19.92
C LEU A 328 22.80 -11.14 -19.05
N LEU A 329 22.00 -12.02 -18.42
CA LEU A 329 22.50 -13.14 -17.65
C LEU A 329 23.31 -14.11 -18.53
N TYR A 330 22.83 -14.39 -19.73
CA TYR A 330 23.53 -15.30 -20.67
C TYR A 330 24.86 -14.71 -21.19
N THR A 331 24.93 -13.39 -21.33
CA THR A 331 26.17 -12.71 -21.80
C THR A 331 27.18 -12.46 -20.69
N SER A 332 26.81 -12.51 -19.43
CA SER A 332 27.73 -12.31 -18.28
C SER A 332 28.51 -13.57 -17.91
N ASP A 333 28.05 -14.76 -18.36
CA ASP A 333 28.72 -16.05 -18.15
C ASP A 333 29.63 -16.43 -19.32
N ALA A 334 29.74 -15.60 -20.36
CA ALA A 334 30.64 -15.72 -21.51
C ALA A 334 31.83 -14.74 -21.39
#